data_d63ad4785e4a5c1377a417b628ff21f7
#
_entry.id   d63ad4785e4a5c1377a417b628ff21f7
#
_cell.length_a   1.000
_cell.length_b   1.000
_cell.length_c   1.000
_cell.angle_alpha   90.00
_cell.angle_beta   90.00
_cell.angle_gamma   90.00
#
_symmetry.space_group_name_H-M   'P 1'
#
loop_
_entity.id
_entity.type
_entity.pdbx_description
1 polymer ?
#
loop_
_entity_poly.entity_id
_entity_poly.type
_entity_poly.pdbx_seq_one_letter_code
_entity_poly.pdbx_strand_id
1 'polypeptide(L)'
;GKKAEVTALQAISAEDRKDWISLAFVQAGICVCVPAFLLGALLAEAMPIWPAIISGSLGYLIVVVGMVATGMIGCDLGLASCTCCQAGFGKSGARFIVSTIFAVNMIGWFGIQNGVCGEAFSNAMLAMTGWDIPVVVSNTIWGIIMLLTAVYGVHALEKLDKISIPLLMIIMCYGTFLAFKVYGTGNLNDEGTVQSMSFMSGVALSFNFTAVGTITGPDYTRFQKSRKDTVKSVFYGVFPMGVITLIMGIVLTKLSGQYDISMVLIEVGLPLLGIIALVISTWTTNSTNAYSAGLNIVMALKLKDNRRREATLISGIVGIVLCDLGILGHIEGVLSLLSYVVCPVGGVILADYWVVGKGKAKNFRPQDGVNWAGVIAWALGAIISYTLVKIEFVGIIIGFVIYLIAERFIPSASRDNAENIA
;
A
#
# COMPACT_ATOMS: atom_id res chain seq x y z
N GLY A 1 17.42 26.31 -8.59
CA GLY A 1 18.16 25.38 -7.78
C GLY A 1 17.55 24.01 -7.92
N LYS A 2 18.30 23.01 -8.34
CA LYS A 2 17.89 21.60 -8.27
C LYS A 2 17.67 21.31 -6.80
N LYS A 3 16.40 21.11 -6.35
CA LYS A 3 16.13 20.56 -5.04
C LYS A 3 16.84 19.22 -4.99
N ALA A 4 17.74 19.04 -4.03
CA ALA A 4 18.40 17.78 -3.80
C ALA A 4 17.32 16.70 -3.61
N GLU A 5 17.48 15.58 -4.28
CA GLU A 5 16.62 14.42 -4.08
C GLU A 5 16.73 14.04 -2.60
N VAL A 6 15.64 14.18 -1.85
CA VAL A 6 15.67 13.92 -0.41
C VAL A 6 15.89 12.42 -0.24
N THR A 7 17.06 12.05 0.25
CA THR A 7 17.40 10.64 0.47
C THR A 7 16.56 10.09 1.62
N ALA A 8 16.25 8.79 1.58
CA ALA A 8 15.50 8.12 2.64
C ALA A 8 16.20 8.15 4.01
N LEU A 9 17.50 8.44 4.04
CA LEU A 9 18.35 8.42 5.24
C LEU A 9 18.46 9.77 5.96
N GLN A 10 18.00 10.88 5.33
CA GLN A 10 18.12 12.21 5.92
C GLN A 10 16.79 12.69 6.47
N ALA A 11 16.84 13.35 7.62
CA ALA A 11 15.67 13.99 8.22
C ALA A 11 15.21 15.19 7.36
N ILE A 12 13.90 15.35 7.21
CA ILE A 12 13.30 16.49 6.53
C ILE A 12 13.50 17.76 7.35
N SER A 13 13.98 18.82 6.71
CA SER A 13 14.13 20.11 7.35
C SER A 13 12.78 20.73 7.70
N ALA A 14 12.75 21.64 8.68
CA ALA A 14 11.51 22.32 9.08
C ALA A 14 10.90 23.15 7.92
N GLU A 15 11.76 23.68 7.03
CA GLU A 15 11.34 24.48 5.87
C GLU A 15 10.66 23.66 4.77
N ASP A 16 10.99 22.37 4.66
CA ASP A 16 10.43 21.46 3.66
C ASP A 16 9.12 20.80 4.10
N ARG A 17 8.66 21.10 5.32
CA ARG A 17 7.44 20.54 5.86
C ARG A 17 6.21 21.15 5.22
N LYS A 18 5.20 20.30 4.95
CA LYS A 18 3.98 20.63 4.20
C LYS A 18 2.76 20.65 5.13
N ASP A 19 1.71 21.30 4.66
CA ASP A 19 0.41 21.25 5.32
C ASP A 19 -0.25 19.86 5.17
N TRP A 20 -1.29 19.62 5.97
CA TRP A 20 -1.97 18.33 5.97
C TRP A 20 -2.79 18.07 4.70
N ILE A 21 -3.34 19.11 4.05
CA ILE A 21 -4.18 18.98 2.85
C ILE A 21 -3.35 18.44 1.68
N SER A 22 -2.17 19.02 1.47
CA SER A 22 -1.26 18.57 0.41
C SER A 22 -0.91 17.09 0.51
N LEU A 23 -0.65 16.62 1.72
CA LEU A 23 -0.31 15.21 1.96
C LEU A 23 -1.54 14.29 2.01
N ALA A 24 -2.72 14.80 2.36
CA ALA A 24 -3.96 14.04 2.25
C ALA A 24 -4.25 13.65 0.79
N PHE A 25 -4.03 14.55 -0.17
CA PHE A 25 -4.17 14.23 -1.60
C PHE A 25 -3.19 13.15 -2.05
N VAL A 26 -1.93 13.20 -1.62
CA VAL A 26 -0.93 12.17 -1.95
C VAL A 26 -1.33 10.81 -1.37
N GLN A 27 -1.83 10.80 -0.14
CA GLN A 27 -2.25 9.55 0.51
C GLN A 27 -3.56 9.01 -0.06
N ALA A 28 -4.46 9.87 -0.57
CA ALA A 28 -5.67 9.46 -1.28
C ALA A 28 -5.36 8.60 -2.50
N GLY A 29 -4.22 8.83 -3.17
CA GLY A 29 -3.76 8.03 -4.30
C GLY A 29 -3.53 6.55 -3.96
N ILE A 30 -3.29 6.21 -2.70
CA ILE A 30 -3.16 4.82 -2.24
C ILE A 30 -4.51 4.08 -2.39
N CYS A 31 -5.61 4.78 -2.21
CA CYS A 31 -6.96 4.19 -2.20
C CYS A 31 -7.74 4.43 -3.49
N VAL A 32 -7.44 5.50 -4.23
CA VAL A 32 -8.11 5.82 -5.49
C VAL A 32 -7.34 5.16 -6.64
N CYS A 33 -7.45 3.85 -6.72
CA CYS A 33 -6.78 3.03 -7.73
C CYS A 33 -7.65 1.84 -8.10
N VAL A 34 -7.35 1.21 -9.24
CA VAL A 34 -8.14 0.08 -9.74
C VAL A 34 -8.21 -1.09 -8.76
N PRO A 35 -7.15 -1.50 -8.05
CA PRO A 35 -7.23 -2.54 -7.04
C PRO A 35 -8.24 -2.28 -5.91
N ALA A 36 -8.53 -1.02 -5.56
CA ALA A 36 -9.54 -0.72 -4.56
C ALA A 36 -10.96 -1.09 -5.02
N PHE A 37 -11.24 -0.98 -6.32
CA PHE A 37 -12.50 -1.44 -6.90
C PHE A 37 -12.55 -2.97 -6.98
N LEU A 38 -11.44 -3.62 -7.30
CA LEU A 38 -11.32 -5.09 -7.27
C LEU A 38 -11.61 -5.62 -5.85
N LEU A 39 -11.11 -4.99 -4.81
CA LEU A 39 -11.45 -5.34 -3.43
C LEU A 39 -12.97 -5.28 -3.22
N GLY A 40 -13.62 -4.21 -3.66
CA GLY A 40 -15.07 -4.07 -3.60
C GLY A 40 -15.80 -5.20 -4.31
N ALA A 41 -15.31 -5.60 -5.48
CA ALA A 41 -15.85 -6.72 -6.23
C ALA A 41 -15.73 -8.05 -5.50
N LEU A 42 -14.54 -8.37 -4.99
CA LEU A 42 -14.30 -9.61 -4.23
C LEU A 42 -15.23 -9.72 -3.01
N LEU A 43 -15.45 -8.62 -2.31
CA LEU A 43 -16.40 -8.59 -1.18
C LEU A 43 -17.86 -8.72 -1.64
N ALA A 44 -18.22 -8.06 -2.75
CA ALA A 44 -19.57 -8.11 -3.30
C ALA A 44 -19.97 -9.51 -3.79
N GLU A 45 -19.02 -10.25 -4.36
CA GLU A 45 -19.24 -11.64 -4.79
C GLU A 45 -19.37 -12.61 -3.61
N ALA A 46 -18.69 -12.30 -2.50
CA ALA A 46 -18.60 -13.19 -1.33
C ALA A 46 -19.63 -12.89 -0.24
N MET A 47 -20.26 -11.71 -0.22
CA MET A 47 -21.13 -11.27 0.86
C MET A 47 -22.30 -10.41 0.36
N PRO A 48 -23.42 -10.34 1.12
CA PRO A 48 -24.42 -9.30 0.95
C PRO A 48 -23.84 -7.88 1.06
N ILE A 49 -24.53 -6.90 0.49
CA ILE A 49 -24.01 -5.53 0.33
C ILE A 49 -23.56 -4.89 1.66
N TRP A 50 -24.36 -4.98 2.70
CA TRP A 50 -24.05 -4.34 3.98
C TRP A 50 -22.88 -5.00 4.72
N PRO A 51 -22.82 -6.35 4.88
CA PRO A 51 -21.62 -7.01 5.39
C PRO A 51 -20.36 -6.69 4.59
N ALA A 52 -20.46 -6.60 3.26
CA ALA A 52 -19.33 -6.24 2.39
C ALA A 52 -18.83 -4.82 2.68
N ILE A 53 -19.74 -3.83 2.74
CA ILE A 53 -19.39 -2.43 3.03
C ILE A 53 -18.79 -2.30 4.43
N ILE A 54 -19.40 -2.89 5.44
CA ILE A 54 -18.97 -2.71 6.83
C ILE A 54 -17.64 -3.42 7.07
N SER A 55 -17.48 -4.66 6.62
CA SER A 55 -16.22 -5.40 6.77
C SER A 55 -15.06 -4.72 6.02
N GLY A 56 -15.30 -4.30 4.79
CA GLY A 56 -14.30 -3.56 4.00
C GLY A 56 -13.91 -2.23 4.66
N SER A 57 -14.88 -1.47 5.16
CA SER A 57 -14.62 -0.21 5.86
C SER A 57 -13.84 -0.39 7.16
N LEU A 58 -14.13 -1.46 7.92
CA LEU A 58 -13.36 -1.80 9.13
C LEU A 58 -11.91 -2.15 8.80
N GLY A 59 -11.66 -2.87 7.71
CA GLY A 59 -10.29 -3.15 7.25
C GLY A 59 -9.51 -1.87 6.97
N TYR A 60 -10.10 -0.90 6.27
CA TYR A 60 -9.50 0.42 6.06
C TYR A 60 -9.28 1.19 7.36
N LEU A 61 -10.21 1.10 8.31
CA LEU A 61 -10.06 1.77 9.60
C LEU A 61 -8.86 1.23 10.40
N ILE A 62 -8.64 -0.08 10.40
CA ILE A 62 -7.49 -0.71 11.06
C ILE A 62 -6.19 -0.21 10.42
N VAL A 63 -6.13 -0.13 9.09
CA VAL A 63 -4.97 0.43 8.37
C VAL A 63 -4.72 1.88 8.76
N VAL A 64 -5.77 2.71 8.80
CA VAL A 64 -5.67 4.13 9.16
C VAL A 64 -5.12 4.30 10.58
N VAL A 65 -5.61 3.51 11.55
CA VAL A 65 -5.11 3.54 12.93
C VAL A 65 -3.61 3.19 12.96
N GLY A 66 -3.20 2.12 12.31
CA GLY A 66 -1.79 1.73 12.20
C GLY A 66 -0.95 2.81 11.51
N MET A 67 -1.44 3.35 10.41
CA MET A 67 -0.77 4.39 9.62
C MET A 67 -0.64 5.72 10.38
N VAL A 68 -1.62 6.09 11.19
CA VAL A 68 -1.53 7.25 12.09
C VAL A 68 -0.46 7.01 13.16
N ALA A 69 -0.48 5.85 13.79
CA ALA A 69 0.46 5.53 14.87
C ALA A 69 1.93 5.53 14.39
N THR A 70 2.22 4.90 13.26
CA THR A 70 3.55 4.92 12.64
C THR A 70 3.86 6.26 11.99
N GLY A 71 2.85 6.90 11.41
CA GLY A 71 2.97 8.22 10.78
C GLY A 71 3.38 9.32 11.76
N MET A 72 2.90 9.28 13.00
CA MET A 72 3.36 10.20 14.04
C MET A 72 4.86 10.05 14.33
N ILE A 73 5.39 8.83 14.24
CA ILE A 73 6.84 8.58 14.36
C ILE A 73 7.59 9.30 13.23
N GLY A 74 7.12 9.13 11.99
CA GLY A 74 7.70 9.81 10.84
C GLY A 74 7.65 11.33 10.94
N CYS A 75 6.55 11.87 11.43
CA CYS A 75 6.39 13.30 11.68
C CYS A 75 7.38 13.81 12.74
N ASP A 76 7.49 13.12 13.88
CA ASP A 76 8.37 13.51 14.97
C ASP A 76 9.85 13.48 14.56
N LEU A 77 10.25 12.44 13.84
CA LEU A 77 11.66 12.21 13.46
C LEU A 77 12.02 12.89 12.13
N GLY A 78 11.06 13.16 11.27
CA GLY A 78 11.31 13.62 9.91
C GLY A 78 11.94 12.56 9.01
N LEU A 79 11.85 11.27 9.37
CA LEU A 79 12.55 10.16 8.74
C LEU A 79 11.58 9.25 7.96
N ALA A 80 12.10 8.63 6.90
CA ALA A 80 11.40 7.62 6.13
C ALA A 80 11.19 6.34 6.94
N SER A 81 10.23 5.50 6.50
CA SER A 81 9.81 4.29 7.19
C SER A 81 10.96 3.34 7.50
N CYS A 82 11.82 3.05 6.52
CA CYS A 82 12.97 2.16 6.75
C CYS A 82 13.93 2.71 7.81
N THR A 83 14.18 4.03 7.81
CA THR A 83 15.05 4.68 8.79
C THR A 83 14.41 4.71 10.18
N CYS A 84 13.09 4.86 10.27
CA CYS A 84 12.35 4.72 11.53
C CYS A 84 12.48 3.32 12.16
N CYS A 85 12.77 2.29 11.36
CA CYS A 85 12.97 0.93 11.84
C CYS A 85 14.33 0.68 12.48
N GLN A 86 15.28 1.61 12.38
CA GLN A 86 16.66 1.40 12.81
C GLN A 86 16.82 1.26 14.33
N ALA A 87 15.90 1.75 15.13
CA ALA A 87 15.92 1.51 16.58
C ALA A 87 15.44 0.09 16.90
N GLY A 88 14.30 -0.32 16.34
CA GLY A 88 13.71 -1.64 16.60
C GLY A 88 14.46 -2.83 15.99
N PHE A 89 15.07 -2.65 14.82
CA PHE A 89 15.75 -3.71 14.08
C PHE A 89 17.28 -3.57 14.05
N GLY A 90 17.82 -2.44 14.46
CA GLY A 90 19.20 -2.05 14.20
C GLY A 90 19.40 -1.56 12.77
N LYS A 91 20.47 -0.84 12.50
CA LYS A 91 20.78 -0.29 11.15
C LYS A 91 20.93 -1.41 10.10
N SER A 92 21.57 -2.51 10.44
CA SER A 92 21.75 -3.65 9.54
C SER A 92 20.44 -4.45 9.38
N GLY A 93 19.68 -4.65 10.47
CA GLY A 93 18.39 -5.33 10.42
C GLY A 93 17.36 -4.54 9.61
N ALA A 94 17.25 -3.23 9.79
CA ALA A 94 16.40 -2.37 8.98
C ALA A 94 16.79 -2.44 7.50
N ARG A 95 18.07 -2.40 7.19
CA ARG A 95 18.57 -2.49 5.82
C ARG A 95 18.27 -3.83 5.17
N PHE A 96 18.65 -4.94 5.80
CA PHE A 96 18.53 -6.26 5.17
C PHE A 96 17.12 -6.82 5.24
N ILE A 97 16.43 -6.68 6.37
CA ILE A 97 15.12 -7.30 6.59
C ILE A 97 14.02 -6.36 6.10
N VAL A 98 13.94 -5.17 6.66
CA VAL A 98 12.81 -4.27 6.41
C VAL A 98 12.81 -3.75 4.97
N SER A 99 13.98 -3.32 4.44
CA SER A 99 14.06 -2.87 3.05
C SER A 99 13.78 -4.00 2.06
N THR A 100 14.17 -5.24 2.37
CA THR A 100 13.83 -6.40 1.54
C THR A 100 12.33 -6.67 1.56
N ILE A 101 11.68 -6.62 2.72
CA ILE A 101 10.23 -6.75 2.85
C ILE A 101 9.51 -5.69 2.01
N PHE A 102 9.94 -4.42 2.07
CA PHE A 102 9.37 -3.36 1.27
C PHE A 102 9.58 -3.58 -0.23
N ALA A 103 10.78 -3.98 -0.64
CA ALA A 103 11.08 -4.29 -2.04
C ALA A 103 10.16 -5.40 -2.58
N VAL A 104 10.02 -6.50 -1.85
CA VAL A 104 9.15 -7.61 -2.23
C VAL A 104 7.69 -7.18 -2.31
N ASN A 105 7.21 -6.38 -1.34
CA ASN A 105 5.87 -5.81 -1.40
C ASN A 105 5.65 -4.95 -2.64
N MET A 106 6.57 -4.06 -2.95
CA MET A 106 6.43 -3.14 -4.09
C MET A 106 6.52 -3.88 -5.42
N ILE A 107 7.37 -4.90 -5.53
CA ILE A 107 7.44 -5.77 -6.72
C ILE A 107 6.14 -6.56 -6.88
N GLY A 108 5.60 -7.12 -5.80
CA GLY A 108 4.31 -7.81 -5.80
C GLY A 108 3.17 -6.91 -6.27
N TRP A 109 3.08 -5.71 -5.72
CA TRP A 109 2.10 -4.71 -6.14
C TRP A 109 2.29 -4.24 -7.58
N PHE A 110 3.53 -4.11 -8.05
CA PHE A 110 3.80 -3.81 -9.45
C PHE A 110 3.23 -4.88 -10.36
N GLY A 111 3.46 -6.16 -10.04
CA GLY A 111 2.91 -7.28 -10.80
C GLY A 111 1.38 -7.33 -10.79
N ILE A 112 0.76 -7.16 -9.62
CA ILE A 112 -0.70 -7.16 -9.45
C ILE A 112 -1.34 -6.03 -10.25
N GLN A 113 -0.88 -4.80 -10.09
CA GLN A 113 -1.44 -3.65 -10.80
C GLN A 113 -1.21 -3.72 -12.30
N ASN A 114 -0.05 -4.22 -12.72
CA ASN A 114 0.22 -4.44 -14.13
C ASN A 114 -0.74 -5.48 -14.74
N GLY A 115 -1.04 -6.56 -14.00
CA GLY A 115 -2.00 -7.57 -14.39
C GLY A 115 -3.42 -7.02 -14.54
N VAL A 116 -3.87 -6.23 -13.56
CA VAL A 116 -5.17 -5.55 -13.63
C VAL A 116 -5.27 -4.65 -14.86
N CYS A 117 -4.23 -3.84 -15.13
CA CYS A 117 -4.20 -2.96 -16.28
C CYS A 117 -4.19 -3.73 -17.60
N GLY A 118 -3.35 -4.75 -17.72
CA GLY A 118 -3.19 -5.52 -18.96
C GLY A 118 -4.44 -6.32 -19.30
N GLU A 119 -5.06 -6.97 -18.31
CA GLU A 119 -6.31 -7.70 -18.49
C GLU A 119 -7.45 -6.77 -18.90
N ALA A 120 -7.64 -5.66 -18.16
CA ALA A 120 -8.67 -4.68 -18.45
C ALA A 120 -8.47 -4.03 -19.82
N PHE A 121 -7.24 -3.73 -20.22
CA PHE A 121 -6.94 -3.19 -21.55
C PHE A 121 -7.24 -4.19 -22.65
N SER A 122 -6.85 -5.46 -22.51
CA SER A 122 -7.17 -6.52 -23.48
C SER A 122 -8.67 -6.68 -23.65
N ASN A 123 -9.43 -6.76 -22.56
CA ASN A 123 -10.88 -6.88 -22.56
C ASN A 123 -11.55 -5.66 -23.23
N ALA A 124 -11.07 -4.46 -22.92
CA ALA A 124 -11.57 -3.23 -23.52
C ALA A 124 -11.33 -3.16 -25.03
N MET A 125 -10.14 -3.56 -25.48
CA MET A 125 -9.79 -3.60 -26.91
C MET A 125 -10.65 -4.62 -27.67
N LEU A 126 -10.87 -5.80 -27.10
CA LEU A 126 -11.75 -6.81 -27.70
C LEU A 126 -13.18 -6.27 -27.83
N ALA A 127 -13.72 -5.66 -26.76
CA ALA A 127 -15.08 -5.14 -26.76
C ALA A 127 -15.29 -3.96 -27.72
N MET A 128 -14.29 -3.08 -27.88
CA MET A 128 -14.41 -1.86 -28.70
C MET A 128 -14.07 -2.08 -30.15
N THR A 129 -13.06 -2.91 -30.44
CA THR A 129 -12.47 -3.02 -31.80
C THR A 129 -12.57 -4.42 -32.38
N GLY A 130 -12.92 -5.43 -31.58
CA GLY A 130 -12.85 -6.84 -31.95
C GLY A 130 -11.43 -7.40 -31.98
N TRP A 131 -10.42 -6.64 -31.58
CA TRP A 131 -9.05 -7.11 -31.48
C TRP A 131 -8.84 -7.92 -30.20
N ASP A 132 -8.54 -9.19 -30.38
CA ASP A 132 -8.18 -10.11 -29.31
C ASP A 132 -6.66 -10.01 -29.05
N ILE A 133 -6.28 -9.10 -28.16
CA ILE A 133 -4.89 -8.92 -27.72
C ILE A 133 -4.64 -9.89 -26.57
N PRO A 134 -3.67 -10.83 -26.69
CA PRO A 134 -3.33 -11.71 -25.58
C PRO A 134 -2.94 -10.91 -24.33
N VAL A 135 -3.48 -11.29 -23.17
CA VAL A 135 -3.26 -10.58 -21.90
C VAL A 135 -1.77 -10.45 -21.56
N VAL A 136 -0.96 -11.50 -21.86
CA VAL A 136 0.51 -11.46 -21.67
C VAL A 136 1.16 -10.33 -22.48
N VAL A 137 0.68 -10.07 -23.70
CA VAL A 137 1.20 -8.98 -24.54
C VAL A 137 0.85 -7.63 -23.93
N SER A 138 -0.39 -7.43 -23.50
CA SER A 138 -0.82 -6.20 -22.82
C SER A 138 -0.05 -5.99 -21.52
N ASN A 139 0.11 -7.01 -20.68
CA ASN A 139 0.88 -6.96 -19.45
C ASN A 139 2.32 -6.51 -19.71
N THR A 140 2.98 -7.11 -20.71
CA THR A 140 4.37 -6.81 -21.05
C THR A 140 4.53 -5.38 -21.55
N ILE A 141 3.68 -4.95 -22.49
CA ILE A 141 3.74 -3.60 -23.06
C ILE A 141 3.50 -2.54 -21.99
N TRP A 142 2.40 -2.64 -21.24
CA TRP A 142 2.08 -1.68 -20.19
C TRP A 142 3.09 -1.69 -19.06
N GLY A 143 3.58 -2.88 -18.66
CA GLY A 143 4.64 -3.02 -17.67
C GLY A 143 5.93 -2.30 -18.09
N ILE A 144 6.35 -2.44 -19.33
CA ILE A 144 7.54 -1.75 -19.87
C ILE A 144 7.33 -0.22 -19.87
N ILE A 145 6.17 0.25 -20.34
CA ILE A 145 5.86 1.69 -20.37
C ILE A 145 5.92 2.30 -18.95
N MET A 146 5.28 1.65 -17.98
CA MET A 146 5.26 2.10 -16.58
C MET A 146 6.67 2.06 -15.97
N LEU A 147 7.43 1.02 -16.26
CA LEU A 147 8.79 0.83 -15.78
C LEU A 147 9.76 1.89 -16.34
N LEU A 148 9.70 2.17 -17.63
CA LEU A 148 10.52 3.22 -18.25
C LEU A 148 10.21 4.59 -17.63
N THR A 149 8.95 4.87 -17.32
CA THR A 149 8.57 6.10 -16.64
C THR A 149 9.17 6.17 -15.22
N ALA A 150 9.15 5.07 -14.48
CA ALA A 150 9.78 4.97 -13.16
C ALA A 150 11.28 5.20 -13.19
N VAL A 151 11.95 4.71 -14.22
CA VAL A 151 13.41 4.87 -14.40
C VAL A 151 13.78 6.32 -14.70
N TYR A 152 12.97 7.03 -15.50
CA TYR A 152 13.33 8.34 -16.04
C TYR A 152 12.62 9.54 -15.41
N GLY A 153 11.48 9.38 -14.71
CA GLY A 153 10.62 10.54 -14.53
C GLY A 153 9.84 10.76 -13.25
N VAL A 154 10.44 10.65 -12.05
CA VAL A 154 9.72 10.84 -10.77
C VAL A 154 9.04 12.21 -10.63
N HIS A 155 9.65 13.28 -11.10
CA HIS A 155 9.06 14.63 -10.98
C HIS A 155 7.83 14.88 -11.85
N ALA A 156 7.68 14.15 -12.96
CA ALA A 156 6.48 14.22 -13.80
C ALA A 156 5.28 13.54 -13.13
N LEU A 157 5.51 12.51 -12.33
CA LEU A 157 4.47 11.72 -11.66
C LEU A 157 3.72 12.52 -10.59
N GLU A 158 4.42 13.35 -9.79
CA GLU A 158 3.76 14.18 -8.76
C GLU A 158 2.72 15.14 -9.33
N LYS A 159 3.00 15.72 -10.51
CA LYS A 159 2.05 16.61 -11.18
C LYS A 159 0.86 15.82 -11.76
N LEU A 160 1.16 14.63 -12.27
CA LEU A 160 0.16 13.77 -12.86
C LEU A 160 -0.83 13.26 -11.81
N ASP A 161 -0.37 12.88 -10.61
CA ASP A 161 -1.21 12.42 -9.50
C ASP A 161 -2.24 13.47 -9.07
N LYS A 162 -1.83 14.72 -8.96
CA LYS A 162 -2.73 15.83 -8.57
C LYS A 162 -3.88 16.05 -9.54
N ILE A 163 -3.69 15.71 -10.80
CA ILE A 163 -4.73 15.84 -11.85
C ILE A 163 -5.50 14.53 -11.95
N SER A 164 -4.81 13.39 -11.85
CA SER A 164 -5.38 12.08 -12.10
C SER A 164 -6.39 11.66 -11.03
N ILE A 165 -6.12 11.92 -9.75
CA ILE A 165 -6.99 11.50 -8.66
C ILE A 165 -8.36 12.19 -8.73
N PRO A 166 -8.47 13.52 -8.81
CA PRO A 166 -9.78 14.18 -8.97
C PRO A 166 -10.50 13.77 -10.25
N LEU A 167 -9.77 13.66 -11.36
CA LEU A 167 -10.34 13.23 -12.64
C LEU A 167 -10.90 11.81 -12.54
N LEU A 168 -10.15 10.89 -11.98
CA LEU A 168 -10.58 9.50 -11.77
C LEU A 168 -11.85 9.45 -10.91
N MET A 169 -11.87 10.19 -9.80
CA MET A 169 -13.05 10.26 -8.93
C MET A 169 -14.29 10.79 -9.65
N ILE A 170 -14.15 11.83 -10.48
CA ILE A 170 -15.26 12.37 -11.27
C ILE A 170 -15.75 11.31 -12.27
N ILE A 171 -14.86 10.66 -13.00
CA ILE A 171 -15.20 9.61 -13.98
C ILE A 171 -15.92 8.46 -13.28
N MET A 172 -15.44 8.04 -12.12
CA MET A 172 -16.01 6.93 -11.36
C MET A 172 -17.40 7.26 -10.81
N CYS A 173 -17.58 8.46 -10.24
CA CYS A 173 -18.88 8.92 -9.77
C CYS A 173 -19.88 8.98 -10.94
N TYR A 174 -19.46 9.52 -12.08
CA TYR A 174 -20.33 9.63 -13.25
C TYR A 174 -20.65 8.25 -13.85
N GLY A 175 -19.66 7.36 -13.95
CA GLY A 175 -19.85 5.97 -14.41
C GLY A 175 -20.80 5.20 -13.50
N THR A 176 -20.66 5.35 -12.18
CA THR A 176 -21.56 4.74 -11.20
C THR A 176 -23.00 5.27 -11.35
N PHE A 177 -23.16 6.58 -11.53
CA PHE A 177 -24.47 7.17 -11.79
C PHE A 177 -25.12 6.62 -13.06
N LEU A 178 -24.36 6.49 -14.14
CA LEU A 178 -24.85 5.88 -15.38
C LEU A 178 -25.17 4.39 -15.22
N ALA A 179 -24.38 3.65 -14.44
CA ALA A 179 -24.65 2.25 -14.14
C ALA A 179 -26.02 2.09 -13.45
N PHE A 180 -26.37 2.96 -12.49
CA PHE A 180 -27.70 2.97 -11.90
C PHE A 180 -28.81 3.23 -12.93
N LYS A 181 -28.59 4.11 -13.91
CA LYS A 181 -29.56 4.36 -14.96
C LYS A 181 -29.76 3.17 -15.89
N VAL A 182 -28.68 2.45 -16.22
CA VAL A 182 -28.71 1.34 -17.18
C VAL A 182 -29.22 0.05 -16.53
N TYR A 183 -28.73 -0.28 -15.33
CA TYR A 183 -29.03 -1.55 -14.65
C TYR A 183 -30.14 -1.45 -13.62
N GLY A 184 -30.55 -0.21 -13.24
CA GLY A 184 -31.52 0.02 -12.17
C GLY A 184 -30.97 -0.33 -10.80
N THR A 185 -31.85 -0.59 -9.83
CA THR A 185 -31.47 -0.90 -8.43
C THR A 185 -31.83 -2.33 -8.01
N GLY A 186 -32.49 -3.10 -8.88
CA GLY A 186 -33.00 -4.44 -8.54
C GLY A 186 -31.91 -5.42 -8.12
N ASN A 187 -30.74 -5.32 -8.75
CA ASN A 187 -29.59 -6.21 -8.45
C ASN A 187 -28.86 -5.86 -7.14
N LEU A 188 -29.20 -4.75 -6.50
CA LEU A 188 -28.69 -4.43 -5.16
C LEU A 188 -29.42 -5.21 -4.05
N ASN A 189 -30.60 -5.74 -4.36
CA ASN A 189 -31.32 -6.61 -3.44
C ASN A 189 -30.63 -7.97 -3.42
N ASP A 190 -30.03 -8.30 -2.31
CA ASP A 190 -29.25 -9.53 -2.11
C ASP A 190 -30.11 -10.81 -1.96
N GLU A 191 -31.31 -10.84 -2.51
CA GLU A 191 -32.15 -12.02 -2.51
C GLU A 191 -31.44 -13.16 -3.25
N GLY A 192 -31.00 -14.17 -2.48
CA GLY A 192 -30.26 -15.32 -3.00
C GLY A 192 -28.73 -15.23 -2.94
N THR A 193 -28.15 -14.15 -2.48
CA THR A 193 -26.70 -14.07 -2.26
C THR A 193 -26.28 -14.97 -1.09
N VAL A 194 -25.49 -15.98 -1.39
CA VAL A 194 -24.92 -16.88 -0.37
C VAL A 194 -23.63 -16.26 0.16
N GLN A 195 -23.55 -16.08 1.48
CA GLN A 195 -22.31 -15.60 2.09
C GLN A 195 -21.26 -16.70 2.08
N SER A 196 -20.28 -16.61 1.20
CA SER A 196 -19.16 -17.56 1.05
C SER A 196 -17.92 -17.19 1.86
N MET A 197 -17.85 -15.94 2.36
CA MET A 197 -16.74 -15.41 3.18
C MET A 197 -17.28 -14.96 4.54
N SER A 198 -16.54 -15.27 5.62
CA SER A 198 -16.89 -14.75 6.94
C SER A 198 -16.67 -13.23 7.01
N PHE A 199 -17.40 -12.56 7.92
CA PHE A 199 -17.23 -11.13 8.14
C PHE A 199 -15.78 -10.76 8.48
N MET A 200 -15.14 -11.54 9.37
CA MET A 200 -13.75 -11.29 9.76
C MET A 200 -12.76 -11.53 8.60
N SER A 201 -13.03 -12.51 7.74
CA SER A 201 -12.22 -12.71 6.52
C SER A 201 -12.36 -11.52 5.56
N GLY A 202 -13.53 -10.92 5.47
CA GLY A 202 -13.74 -9.68 4.70
C GLY A 202 -12.96 -8.49 5.27
N VAL A 203 -12.93 -8.35 6.60
CA VAL A 203 -12.10 -7.34 7.28
C VAL A 203 -10.62 -7.57 6.98
N ALA A 204 -10.14 -8.81 7.10
CA ALA A 204 -8.75 -9.17 6.82
C ALA A 204 -8.39 -8.93 5.34
N LEU A 205 -9.26 -9.31 4.41
CA LEU A 205 -9.04 -9.08 2.98
C LEU A 205 -8.89 -7.57 2.68
N SER A 206 -9.80 -6.75 3.18
CA SER A 206 -9.71 -5.29 3.02
C SER A 206 -8.44 -4.71 3.64
N PHE A 207 -8.08 -5.16 4.83
CA PHE A 207 -6.80 -4.78 5.46
C PHE A 207 -5.62 -5.16 4.58
N ASN A 208 -5.59 -6.37 4.01
CA ASN A 208 -4.47 -6.89 3.22
C ASN A 208 -4.21 -6.06 1.96
N PHE A 209 -5.22 -5.45 1.37
CA PHE A 209 -5.06 -4.57 0.19
C PHE A 209 -4.24 -3.31 0.48
N THR A 210 -4.18 -2.86 1.73
CA THR A 210 -3.45 -1.67 2.14
C THR A 210 -2.54 -1.88 3.34
N ALA A 211 -2.28 -3.13 3.70
CA ALA A 211 -1.53 -3.51 4.90
C ALA A 211 -0.16 -2.84 5.01
N VAL A 212 0.57 -2.73 3.90
CA VAL A 212 1.87 -2.07 3.86
C VAL A 212 1.79 -0.59 4.28
N GLY A 213 0.65 0.05 4.10
CA GLY A 213 0.39 1.42 4.56
C GLY A 213 0.57 1.59 6.07
N THR A 214 0.31 0.54 6.87
CA THR A 214 0.50 0.58 8.33
C THR A 214 1.95 0.86 8.74
N ILE A 215 2.92 0.52 7.91
CA ILE A 215 4.35 0.73 8.19
C ILE A 215 5.00 1.77 7.27
N THR A 216 4.40 2.09 6.14
CA THR A 216 4.92 3.12 5.22
C THR A 216 4.35 4.51 5.48
N GLY A 217 3.53 4.66 6.50
CA GLY A 217 3.03 5.97 6.95
C GLY A 217 4.11 7.04 7.07
N PRO A 218 5.25 6.77 7.71
CA PRO A 218 6.36 7.71 7.82
C PRO A 218 6.89 8.28 6.51
N ASP A 219 6.82 7.53 5.40
CA ASP A 219 7.30 7.99 4.10
C ASP A 219 6.57 9.25 3.63
N TYR A 220 5.31 9.40 4.00
CA TYR A 220 4.46 10.56 3.71
C TYR A 220 4.50 11.58 4.85
N THR A 221 4.33 11.12 6.07
CA THR A 221 4.12 11.98 7.24
C THR A 221 5.39 12.64 7.77
N ARG A 222 6.58 12.19 7.34
CA ARG A 222 7.85 12.89 7.62
C ARG A 222 7.85 14.35 7.14
N PHE A 223 6.99 14.66 6.16
CA PHE A 223 6.80 16.02 5.65
C PHE A 223 5.74 16.81 6.42
N GLN A 224 5.06 16.24 7.42
CA GLN A 224 4.06 16.95 8.22
C GLN A 224 4.68 17.87 9.27
N LYS A 225 3.95 18.95 9.55
CA LYS A 225 4.37 19.95 10.54
C LYS A 225 4.09 19.52 11.98
N SER A 226 3.07 18.70 12.20
CA SER A 226 2.65 18.29 13.53
C SER A 226 1.96 16.93 13.55
N ARG A 227 1.89 16.29 14.73
CA ARG A 227 1.11 15.05 14.92
C ARG A 227 -0.37 15.24 14.57
N LYS A 228 -0.93 16.43 14.88
CA LYS A 228 -2.32 16.76 14.54
C LYS A 228 -2.55 16.80 13.04
N ASP A 229 -1.60 17.35 12.29
CA ASP A 229 -1.64 17.34 10.83
C ASP A 229 -1.48 15.94 10.26
N THR A 230 -0.66 15.09 10.89
CA THR A 230 -0.53 13.68 10.56
C THR A 230 -1.87 12.95 10.68
N VAL A 231 -2.57 13.11 11.81
CA VAL A 231 -3.91 12.49 12.00
C VAL A 231 -4.87 12.94 10.92
N LYS A 232 -4.91 14.24 10.62
CA LYS A 232 -5.81 14.79 9.61
C LYS A 232 -5.49 14.27 8.21
N SER A 233 -4.22 14.30 7.81
CA SER A 233 -3.81 13.90 6.46
C SER A 233 -4.04 12.41 6.21
N VAL A 234 -3.72 11.56 7.18
CA VAL A 234 -3.95 10.12 7.08
C VAL A 234 -5.43 9.80 7.11
N PHE A 235 -6.17 10.33 8.08
CA PHE A 235 -7.59 10.03 8.21
C PHE A 235 -8.38 10.50 6.98
N TYR A 236 -8.29 11.78 6.64
CA TYR A 236 -9.07 12.34 5.51
C TYR A 236 -8.54 11.92 4.14
N GLY A 237 -7.24 11.61 4.02
CA GLY A 237 -6.67 11.11 2.78
C GLY A 237 -7.00 9.66 2.50
N VAL A 238 -7.01 8.80 3.51
CA VAL A 238 -7.13 7.34 3.32
C VAL A 238 -8.54 6.83 3.59
N PHE A 239 -9.15 7.16 4.74
CA PHE A 239 -10.38 6.50 5.18
C PHE A 239 -11.59 6.81 4.31
N PRO A 240 -12.03 8.07 4.13
CA PRO A 240 -13.21 8.36 3.32
C PRO A 240 -12.99 7.98 1.85
N MET A 241 -11.77 8.19 1.32
CA MET A 241 -11.46 7.86 -0.06
C MET A 241 -11.46 6.34 -0.28
N GLY A 242 -10.89 5.58 0.66
CA GLY A 242 -10.94 4.13 0.63
C GLY A 242 -12.36 3.57 0.71
N VAL A 243 -13.18 4.10 1.62
CA VAL A 243 -14.57 3.69 1.78
C VAL A 243 -15.42 4.04 0.55
N ILE A 244 -15.24 5.22 -0.04
CA ILE A 244 -15.97 5.62 -1.25
C ILE A 244 -15.62 4.70 -2.42
N THR A 245 -14.33 4.45 -2.67
CA THR A 245 -13.89 3.55 -3.75
C THR A 245 -14.34 2.11 -3.54
N LEU A 246 -14.31 1.64 -2.29
CA LEU A 246 -14.83 0.35 -1.90
C LEU A 246 -16.33 0.22 -2.20
N ILE A 247 -17.14 1.19 -1.76
CA ILE A 247 -18.59 1.20 -2.00
C ILE A 247 -18.88 1.22 -3.50
N MET A 248 -18.16 2.04 -4.27
CA MET A 248 -18.31 2.06 -5.72
C MET A 248 -18.02 0.70 -6.34
N GLY A 249 -16.93 0.03 -5.95
CA GLY A 249 -16.58 -1.30 -6.43
C GLY A 249 -17.66 -2.34 -6.10
N ILE A 250 -18.19 -2.32 -4.87
CA ILE A 250 -19.29 -3.19 -4.43
C ILE A 250 -20.54 -2.93 -5.26
N VAL A 251 -20.96 -1.69 -5.37
CA VAL A 251 -22.17 -1.29 -6.08
C VAL A 251 -22.08 -1.64 -7.57
N LEU A 252 -20.99 -1.29 -8.22
CA LEU A 252 -20.78 -1.60 -9.65
C LEU A 252 -20.82 -3.09 -9.91
N THR A 253 -20.18 -3.90 -9.08
CA THR A 253 -20.20 -5.36 -9.21
C THR A 253 -21.62 -5.92 -8.99
N LYS A 254 -22.35 -5.44 -7.99
CA LYS A 254 -23.74 -5.86 -7.75
C LYS A 254 -24.68 -5.46 -8.90
N LEU A 255 -24.50 -4.29 -9.50
CA LEU A 255 -25.34 -3.82 -10.59
C LEU A 255 -25.05 -4.52 -11.92
N SER A 256 -23.76 -4.66 -12.28
CA SER A 256 -23.32 -5.10 -13.62
C SER A 256 -22.75 -6.52 -13.65
N GLY A 257 -22.43 -7.12 -12.50
CA GLY A 257 -21.68 -8.38 -12.44
C GLY A 257 -20.20 -8.25 -12.85
N GLN A 258 -19.72 -7.02 -13.05
CA GLN A 258 -18.37 -6.71 -13.52
C GLN A 258 -17.64 -5.88 -12.45
N TYR A 259 -16.41 -6.28 -12.14
CA TYR A 259 -15.54 -5.46 -11.29
C TYR A 259 -14.62 -4.55 -12.12
N ASP A 260 -14.33 -4.96 -13.35
CA ASP A 260 -13.50 -4.17 -14.23
C ASP A 260 -14.23 -2.89 -14.63
N ILE A 261 -13.80 -1.79 -14.01
CA ILE A 261 -14.43 -0.49 -14.20
C ILE A 261 -14.37 -0.04 -15.67
N SER A 262 -13.34 -0.40 -16.41
CA SER A 262 -13.24 -0.06 -17.83
C SER A 262 -14.34 -0.75 -18.64
N MET A 263 -14.64 -2.01 -18.32
CA MET A 263 -15.77 -2.73 -18.95
C MET A 263 -17.11 -2.12 -18.58
N VAL A 264 -17.32 -1.79 -17.29
CA VAL A 264 -18.54 -1.11 -16.86
C VAL A 264 -18.72 0.21 -17.59
N LEU A 265 -17.66 1.02 -17.71
CA LEU A 265 -17.73 2.30 -18.42
C LEU A 265 -17.98 2.13 -19.94
N ILE A 266 -17.45 1.08 -20.55
CA ILE A 266 -17.74 0.72 -21.95
C ILE A 266 -19.23 0.38 -22.12
N GLU A 267 -19.76 -0.48 -21.26
CA GLU A 267 -21.15 -0.93 -21.28
C GLU A 267 -22.14 0.20 -21.05
N VAL A 268 -21.79 1.17 -20.19
CA VAL A 268 -22.63 2.37 -19.96
C VAL A 268 -22.42 3.49 -20.98
N GLY A 269 -21.63 3.24 -22.04
CA GLY A 269 -21.44 4.18 -23.16
C GLY A 269 -20.30 5.19 -23.00
N LEU A 270 -19.32 4.91 -22.13
CA LEU A 270 -18.15 5.77 -21.87
C LEU A 270 -16.81 5.05 -22.13
N PRO A 271 -16.59 4.41 -23.30
CA PRO A 271 -15.44 3.56 -23.52
C PRO A 271 -14.10 4.29 -23.43
N LEU A 272 -13.99 5.49 -23.99
CA LEU A 272 -12.74 6.27 -23.95
C LEU A 272 -12.39 6.69 -22.53
N LEU A 273 -13.39 7.11 -21.76
CA LEU A 273 -13.18 7.51 -20.36
C LEU A 273 -12.76 6.32 -19.49
N GLY A 274 -13.32 5.14 -19.76
CA GLY A 274 -12.94 3.90 -19.06
C GLY A 274 -11.47 3.56 -19.27
N ILE A 275 -10.98 3.58 -20.50
CA ILE A 275 -9.58 3.31 -20.82
C ILE A 275 -8.66 4.38 -20.25
N ILE A 276 -9.02 5.67 -20.39
CA ILE A 276 -8.22 6.76 -19.84
C ILE A 276 -8.10 6.64 -18.32
N ALA A 277 -9.20 6.40 -17.62
CA ALA A 277 -9.21 6.23 -16.18
C ALA A 277 -8.32 5.06 -15.74
N LEU A 278 -8.45 3.91 -16.40
CA LEU A 278 -7.65 2.72 -16.15
C LEU A 278 -6.15 3.00 -16.31
N VAL A 279 -5.77 3.54 -17.46
CA VAL A 279 -4.37 3.76 -17.82
C VAL A 279 -3.74 4.80 -16.88
N ILE A 280 -4.39 5.92 -16.65
CA ILE A 280 -3.84 6.99 -15.81
C ILE A 280 -3.68 6.52 -14.37
N SER A 281 -4.71 5.92 -13.77
CA SER A 281 -4.66 5.47 -12.38
C SER A 281 -3.62 4.38 -12.15
N THR A 282 -3.50 3.45 -13.08
CA THR A 282 -2.51 2.36 -12.97
C THR A 282 -1.10 2.85 -13.24
N TRP A 283 -0.92 3.69 -14.24
CA TRP A 283 0.39 4.21 -14.63
C TRP A 283 1.06 4.98 -13.50
N THR A 284 0.36 5.94 -12.89
CA THR A 284 0.91 6.76 -11.80
C THR A 284 1.31 5.91 -10.60
N THR A 285 0.39 5.09 -10.11
CA THR A 285 0.61 4.26 -8.93
C THR A 285 1.68 3.20 -9.18
N ASN A 286 1.67 2.57 -10.34
CA ASN A 286 2.59 1.47 -10.61
C ASN A 286 4.01 1.93 -10.91
N SER A 287 4.19 3.09 -11.50
CA SER A 287 5.51 3.72 -11.63
C SER A 287 6.12 4.03 -10.27
N THR A 288 5.30 4.44 -9.31
CA THR A 288 5.73 4.66 -7.91
C THR A 288 6.12 3.35 -7.22
N ASN A 289 5.39 2.27 -7.45
CA ASN A 289 5.74 0.94 -6.93
C ASN A 289 7.12 0.48 -7.43
N ALA A 290 7.39 0.60 -8.73
CA ALA A 290 8.67 0.23 -9.32
C ALA A 290 9.82 1.09 -8.77
N TYR A 291 9.59 2.41 -8.64
CA TYR A 291 10.57 3.33 -8.06
C TYR A 291 10.90 2.97 -6.62
N SER A 292 9.89 2.74 -5.78
CA SER A 292 10.06 2.36 -4.38
C SER A 292 10.75 1.01 -4.23
N ALA A 293 10.43 0.04 -5.08
CA ALA A 293 11.10 -1.25 -5.11
C ALA A 293 12.61 -1.09 -5.39
N GLY A 294 12.96 -0.31 -6.41
CA GLY A 294 14.36 -0.02 -6.74
C GLY A 294 15.12 0.66 -5.61
N LEU A 295 14.51 1.64 -4.96
CA LEU A 295 15.10 2.35 -3.82
C LEU A 295 15.36 1.38 -2.65
N ASN A 296 14.41 0.54 -2.32
CA ASN A 296 14.55 -0.43 -1.22
C ASN A 296 15.58 -1.53 -1.54
N ILE A 297 15.72 -1.94 -2.80
CA ILE A 297 16.80 -2.86 -3.22
C ILE A 297 18.17 -2.22 -3.04
N VAL A 298 18.33 -0.96 -3.45
CA VAL A 298 19.59 -0.23 -3.25
C VAL A 298 19.96 -0.17 -1.77
N MET A 299 18.99 0.10 -0.90
CA MET A 299 19.21 0.11 0.55
C MET A 299 19.51 -1.30 1.09
N ALA A 300 18.74 -2.31 0.71
CA ALA A 300 18.90 -3.70 1.17
C ALA A 300 20.28 -4.26 0.84
N LEU A 301 20.73 -4.05 -0.39
CA LEU A 301 22.01 -4.59 -0.90
C LEU A 301 23.19 -3.62 -0.72
N LYS A 302 22.97 -2.47 -0.08
CA LYS A 302 23.99 -1.42 0.11
C LYS A 302 24.68 -1.02 -1.19
N LEU A 303 23.89 -0.88 -2.26
CA LEU A 303 24.39 -0.45 -3.55
C LEU A 303 24.66 1.07 -3.54
N LYS A 304 25.45 1.54 -4.51
CA LYS A 304 25.64 2.98 -4.72
C LYS A 304 24.35 3.61 -5.28
N ASP A 305 24.06 4.85 -4.94
CA ASP A 305 22.86 5.57 -5.40
C ASP A 305 22.73 5.63 -6.93
N ASN A 306 23.85 5.64 -7.65
CA ASN A 306 23.83 5.62 -9.12
C ASN A 306 23.30 4.30 -9.71
N ARG A 307 23.19 3.22 -8.92
CA ARG A 307 22.61 1.94 -9.31
C ARG A 307 21.09 1.86 -9.15
N ARG A 308 20.45 2.92 -8.67
CA ARG A 308 18.99 2.94 -8.47
C ARG A 308 18.21 2.64 -9.74
N ARG A 309 18.62 3.20 -10.89
CA ARG A 309 17.96 2.96 -12.18
C ARG A 309 17.98 1.48 -12.57
N GLU A 310 19.11 0.84 -12.40
CA GLU A 310 19.27 -0.61 -12.67
C GLU A 310 18.42 -1.45 -11.72
N ALA A 311 18.43 -1.11 -10.42
CA ALA A 311 17.62 -1.79 -9.42
C ALA A 311 16.11 -1.64 -9.72
N THR A 312 15.67 -0.45 -10.12
CA THR A 312 14.28 -0.20 -10.55
C THR A 312 13.92 -1.04 -11.78
N LEU A 313 14.81 -1.09 -12.77
CA LEU A 313 14.61 -1.87 -13.99
C LEU A 313 14.46 -3.37 -13.69
N ILE A 314 15.37 -3.92 -12.89
CA ILE A 314 15.32 -5.33 -12.48
C ILE A 314 14.05 -5.62 -11.70
N SER A 315 13.67 -4.76 -10.75
CA SER A 315 12.43 -4.90 -9.97
C SER A 315 11.19 -4.95 -10.87
N GLY A 316 11.11 -4.05 -11.84
CA GLY A 316 10.00 -4.00 -12.78
C GLY A 316 9.94 -5.24 -13.70
N ILE A 317 11.09 -5.71 -14.18
CA ILE A 317 11.15 -6.95 -14.99
C ILE A 317 10.66 -8.13 -14.16
N VAL A 318 11.10 -8.28 -12.91
CA VAL A 318 10.60 -9.33 -12.01
C VAL A 318 9.09 -9.20 -11.81
N GLY A 319 8.58 -7.99 -11.61
CA GLY A 319 7.14 -7.74 -11.48
C GLY A 319 6.35 -8.11 -12.73
N ILE A 320 6.87 -7.82 -13.93
CA ILE A 320 6.24 -8.24 -15.22
C ILE A 320 6.22 -9.75 -15.31
N VAL A 321 7.31 -10.44 -14.98
CA VAL A 321 7.36 -11.91 -14.99
C VAL A 321 6.35 -12.50 -14.01
N LEU A 322 6.26 -11.98 -12.78
CA LEU A 322 5.25 -12.41 -11.80
C LEU A 322 3.82 -12.19 -12.34
N CYS A 323 3.60 -11.07 -13.01
CA CYS A 323 2.32 -10.77 -13.65
C CYS A 323 1.96 -11.84 -14.71
N ASP A 324 2.90 -12.15 -15.60
CA ASP A 324 2.71 -13.13 -16.68
C ASP A 324 2.61 -14.57 -16.16
N LEU A 325 3.17 -14.85 -14.98
CA LEU A 325 2.97 -16.11 -14.26
C LEU A 325 1.62 -16.20 -13.53
N GLY A 326 0.79 -15.16 -13.59
CA GLY A 326 -0.57 -15.19 -13.08
C GLY A 326 -0.73 -14.77 -11.61
N ILE A 327 0.13 -13.89 -11.10
CA ILE A 327 0.03 -13.39 -9.70
C ILE A 327 -1.35 -12.81 -9.39
N LEU A 328 -2.01 -12.19 -10.36
CA LEU A 328 -3.34 -11.60 -10.21
C LEU A 328 -4.40 -12.64 -9.84
N GLY A 329 -4.32 -13.84 -10.42
CA GLY A 329 -5.22 -14.95 -10.10
C GLY A 329 -5.06 -15.50 -8.67
N HIS A 330 -3.98 -15.14 -7.96
CA HIS A 330 -3.66 -15.55 -6.61
C HIS A 330 -3.59 -14.36 -5.64
N ILE A 331 -4.23 -13.24 -6.00
CA ILE A 331 -4.08 -11.94 -5.30
C ILE A 331 -4.39 -12.05 -3.81
N GLU A 332 -5.45 -12.75 -3.40
CA GLU A 332 -5.83 -12.89 -2.00
C GLU A 332 -4.74 -13.59 -1.19
N GLY A 333 -4.23 -14.71 -1.68
CA GLY A 333 -3.16 -15.47 -1.02
C GLY A 333 -1.84 -14.70 -0.97
N VAL A 334 -1.48 -14.00 -2.05
CA VAL A 334 -0.27 -13.19 -2.11
C VAL A 334 -0.34 -12.04 -1.12
N LEU A 335 -1.44 -11.29 -1.10
CA LEU A 335 -1.61 -10.16 -0.19
C LEU A 335 -1.68 -10.61 1.27
N SER A 336 -2.33 -11.74 1.55
CA SER A 336 -2.34 -12.35 2.88
C SER A 336 -0.93 -12.69 3.35
N LEU A 337 -0.14 -13.38 2.52
CA LEU A 337 1.25 -13.73 2.85
C LEU A 337 2.10 -12.49 3.10
N LEU A 338 2.01 -11.49 2.23
CA LEU A 338 2.73 -10.22 2.41
C LEU A 338 2.32 -9.51 3.71
N SER A 339 1.06 -9.55 4.07
CA SER A 339 0.55 -8.96 5.31
C SER A 339 1.09 -9.66 6.56
N TYR A 340 1.15 -11.00 6.57
CA TYR A 340 1.76 -11.76 7.69
C TYR A 340 3.22 -11.37 7.92
N VAL A 341 3.95 -11.04 6.87
CA VAL A 341 5.36 -10.63 6.96
C VAL A 341 5.49 -9.14 7.37
N VAL A 342 4.62 -8.28 6.88
CA VAL A 342 4.66 -6.83 7.11
C VAL A 342 4.16 -6.44 8.50
N CYS A 343 3.06 -7.04 8.96
CA CYS A 343 2.39 -6.59 10.19
C CYS A 343 3.28 -6.62 11.44
N PRO A 344 4.06 -7.69 11.69
CA PRO A 344 4.94 -7.70 12.86
C PRO A 344 6.03 -6.64 12.85
N VAL A 345 6.46 -6.18 11.66
CA VAL A 345 7.39 -5.03 11.55
C VAL A 345 6.77 -3.80 12.17
N GLY A 346 5.50 -3.52 11.86
CA GLY A 346 4.73 -2.42 12.46
C GLY A 346 4.65 -2.55 13.98
N GLY A 347 4.41 -3.76 14.48
CA GLY A 347 4.37 -4.04 15.92
C GLY A 347 5.68 -3.68 16.62
N VAL A 348 6.81 -4.08 16.06
CA VAL A 348 8.16 -3.77 16.60
C VAL A 348 8.40 -2.26 16.63
N ILE A 349 8.11 -1.55 15.55
CA ILE A 349 8.32 -0.09 15.46
C ILE A 349 7.47 0.64 16.50
N LEU A 350 6.20 0.26 16.61
CA LEU A 350 5.28 0.87 17.56
C LEU A 350 5.69 0.62 19.01
N ALA A 351 6.11 -0.61 19.34
CA ALA A 351 6.56 -0.96 20.66
C ALA A 351 7.84 -0.18 21.06
N ASP A 352 8.81 -0.13 20.15
CA ASP A 352 10.06 0.58 20.38
C ASP A 352 9.83 2.07 20.60
N TYR A 353 9.12 2.73 19.70
CA TYR A 353 8.94 4.18 19.79
C TYR A 353 8.01 4.62 20.93
N TRP A 354 6.82 4.01 21.00
CA TRP A 354 5.78 4.48 21.93
C TRP A 354 5.97 4.02 23.35
N VAL A 355 6.49 2.80 23.56
CA VAL A 355 6.68 2.25 24.91
C VAL A 355 8.12 2.45 25.39
N VAL A 356 9.10 1.89 24.69
CA VAL A 356 10.52 1.98 25.08
C VAL A 356 11.00 3.43 24.99
N GLY A 357 10.73 4.11 23.89
CA GLY A 357 11.08 5.50 23.63
C GLY A 357 10.14 6.52 24.27
N LYS A 358 9.06 6.07 24.95
CA LYS A 358 8.04 6.92 25.59
C LYS A 358 7.43 7.96 24.65
N GLY A 359 7.35 7.66 23.36
CA GLY A 359 6.81 8.53 22.33
C GLY A 359 7.56 9.86 22.14
N LYS A 360 8.86 9.90 22.42
CA LYS A 360 9.70 11.10 22.34
C LYS A 360 10.81 10.93 21.32
N ALA A 361 10.90 11.85 20.37
CA ALA A 361 11.94 11.84 19.33
C ALA A 361 13.37 11.81 19.91
N LYS A 362 13.60 12.49 21.03
CA LYS A 362 14.90 12.51 21.71
C LYS A 362 15.36 11.14 22.21
N ASN A 363 14.42 10.22 22.40
CA ASN A 363 14.70 8.86 22.88
C ASN A 363 14.88 7.85 21.73
N PHE A 364 14.73 8.29 20.49
CA PHE A 364 14.99 7.47 19.32
C PHE A 364 16.49 7.20 19.19
N ARG A 365 16.88 5.91 19.24
CA ARG A 365 18.28 5.50 19.23
C ARG A 365 18.51 4.41 18.19
N PRO A 366 18.91 4.78 16.96
CA PRO A 366 19.35 3.82 15.96
C PRO A 366 20.53 3.03 16.51
N GLN A 367 20.44 1.71 16.43
CA GLN A 367 21.48 0.80 16.90
C GLN A 367 22.37 0.35 15.75
N ASP A 368 23.68 0.26 15.97
CA ASP A 368 24.58 -0.36 15.00
C ASP A 368 24.37 -1.89 14.97
N GLY A 369 24.54 -2.48 13.80
CA GLY A 369 24.32 -3.91 13.62
C GLY A 369 22.85 -4.30 13.60
N VAL A 370 22.52 -5.43 14.22
CA VAL A 370 21.19 -6.03 14.26
C VAL A 370 20.64 -6.00 15.69
N ASN A 371 19.43 -5.48 15.85
CA ASN A 371 18.68 -5.63 17.09
C ASN A 371 17.92 -6.96 17.06
N TRP A 372 18.45 -7.99 17.70
CA TRP A 372 17.86 -9.32 17.69
C TRP A 372 16.49 -9.39 18.37
N ALA A 373 16.20 -8.52 19.33
CA ALA A 373 14.86 -8.43 19.91
C ALA A 373 13.80 -8.12 18.85
N GLY A 374 14.10 -7.18 17.95
CA GLY A 374 13.21 -6.83 16.84
C GLY A 374 13.07 -7.94 15.82
N VAL A 375 14.18 -8.57 15.46
CA VAL A 375 14.18 -9.69 14.48
C VAL A 375 13.39 -10.89 15.01
N ILE A 376 13.59 -11.26 16.28
CA ILE A 376 12.85 -12.35 16.91
C ILE A 376 11.36 -12.01 17.02
N ALA A 377 11.02 -10.79 17.42
CA ALA A 377 9.64 -10.35 17.53
C ALA A 377 8.93 -10.36 16.16
N TRP A 378 9.61 -9.92 15.12
CA TRP A 378 9.11 -10.00 13.75
C TRP A 378 8.88 -11.45 13.30
N ALA A 379 9.89 -12.30 13.42
CA ALA A 379 9.82 -13.69 12.96
C ALA A 379 8.75 -14.49 13.71
N LEU A 380 8.74 -14.42 15.04
CA LEU A 380 7.74 -15.09 15.86
C LEU A 380 6.35 -14.49 15.66
N GLY A 381 6.25 -13.17 15.50
CA GLY A 381 4.99 -12.49 15.19
C GLY A 381 4.39 -13.00 13.88
N ALA A 382 5.20 -13.14 12.84
CA ALA A 382 4.75 -13.69 11.55
C ALA A 382 4.36 -15.16 11.66
N ILE A 383 5.17 -15.99 12.30
CA ILE A 383 4.91 -17.43 12.46
C ILE A 383 3.63 -17.66 13.29
N ILE A 384 3.49 -17.01 14.43
CA ILE A 384 2.35 -17.18 15.33
C ILE A 384 1.06 -16.68 14.67
N SER A 385 1.08 -15.50 14.04
CA SER A 385 -0.12 -14.99 13.36
C SER A 385 -0.55 -15.89 12.20
N TYR A 386 0.39 -16.42 11.43
CA TYR A 386 0.11 -17.32 10.32
C TYR A 386 -0.38 -18.71 10.77
N THR A 387 0.29 -19.32 11.75
CA THR A 387 0.02 -20.73 12.12
C THR A 387 -1.11 -20.88 13.14
N LEU A 388 -1.15 -20.02 14.16
CA LEU A 388 -2.07 -20.16 15.29
C LEU A 388 -3.29 -19.26 15.20
N VAL A 389 -3.11 -17.99 14.89
CA VAL A 389 -4.21 -16.99 14.92
C VAL A 389 -4.94 -16.94 13.60
N LYS A 390 -4.23 -17.05 12.49
CA LYS A 390 -4.75 -16.99 11.10
C LYS A 390 -5.51 -15.71 10.80
N ILE A 391 -5.05 -14.59 11.39
CA ILE A 391 -5.53 -13.24 11.13
C ILE A 391 -4.31 -12.33 10.99
N GLU A 392 -4.14 -11.72 9.84
CA GLU A 392 -2.92 -11.04 9.42
C GLU A 392 -2.60 -9.83 10.31
N PHE A 393 -3.56 -8.93 10.53
CA PHE A 393 -3.34 -7.70 11.30
C PHE A 393 -3.05 -7.94 12.78
N VAL A 394 -3.40 -9.10 13.32
CA VAL A 394 -3.04 -9.49 14.70
C VAL A 394 -1.53 -9.62 14.85
N GLY A 395 -0.81 -9.87 13.76
CA GLY A 395 0.66 -9.85 13.74
C GLY A 395 1.28 -8.55 14.28
N ILE A 396 0.59 -7.41 14.14
CA ILE A 396 1.02 -6.13 14.73
C ILE A 396 1.05 -6.26 16.27
N ILE A 397 -0.01 -6.77 16.85
CA ILE A 397 -0.13 -6.91 18.32
C ILE A 397 0.87 -7.95 18.83
N ILE A 398 1.01 -9.08 18.15
CA ILE A 398 1.94 -10.15 18.54
C ILE A 398 3.38 -9.64 18.46
N GLY A 399 3.77 -9.01 17.36
CA GLY A 399 5.10 -8.43 17.21
C GLY A 399 5.39 -7.37 18.28
N PHE A 400 4.41 -6.52 18.59
CA PHE A 400 4.49 -5.52 19.64
C PHE A 400 4.76 -6.14 21.02
N VAL A 401 3.98 -7.14 21.41
CA VAL A 401 4.12 -7.80 22.72
C VAL A 401 5.44 -8.56 22.83
N ILE A 402 5.78 -9.33 21.79
CA ILE A 402 7.03 -10.11 21.80
C ILE A 402 8.24 -9.18 21.85
N TYR A 403 8.21 -8.05 21.14
CA TYR A 403 9.29 -7.09 21.19
C TYR A 403 9.52 -6.54 22.60
N LEU A 404 8.46 -6.15 23.31
CA LEU A 404 8.55 -5.66 24.68
C LEU A 404 9.09 -6.69 25.67
N ILE A 405 8.81 -7.97 25.41
CA ILE A 405 9.37 -9.06 26.22
C ILE A 405 10.84 -9.30 25.87
N ALA A 406 11.13 -9.50 24.58
CA ALA A 406 12.47 -9.82 24.11
C ALA A 406 13.50 -8.73 24.42
N GLU A 407 13.08 -7.48 24.35
CA GLU A 407 13.89 -6.29 24.59
C GLU A 407 14.40 -6.21 26.05
N ARG A 408 13.70 -6.85 27.00
CA ARG A 408 14.16 -6.95 28.41
C ARG A 408 15.26 -7.98 28.62
N PHE A 409 15.32 -9.00 27.79
CA PHE A 409 16.23 -10.13 27.95
C PHE A 409 17.42 -10.11 26.98
N ILE A 410 17.29 -9.36 25.89
CA ILE A 410 18.36 -9.25 24.88
C ILE A 410 19.02 -7.88 25.06
N PRO A 411 20.29 -7.82 25.50
CA PRO A 411 21.00 -6.56 25.65
C PRO A 411 21.11 -5.84 24.31
N SER A 412 20.72 -4.60 24.24
CA SER A 412 20.99 -3.76 23.08
C SER A 412 22.25 -2.92 23.33
N ALA A 413 23.18 -2.91 22.39
CA ALA A 413 24.43 -2.15 22.48
C ALA A 413 24.24 -0.63 22.72
N SER A 414 23.03 -0.11 22.51
CA SER A 414 22.71 1.30 22.74
C SER A 414 22.29 1.62 24.18
N ARG A 415 21.87 0.65 24.99
CA ARG A 415 21.49 0.86 26.40
C ARG A 415 22.68 1.06 27.30
N ASP A 416 23.76 0.28 27.10
CA ASP A 416 24.98 0.40 27.88
C ASP A 416 25.61 1.80 27.76
N ASN A 417 25.42 2.46 26.59
CA ASN A 417 25.88 3.83 26.39
C ASN A 417 24.95 4.90 26.98
N ALA A 418 23.68 4.61 27.21
CA ALA A 418 22.73 5.56 27.78
C ALA A 418 22.81 5.64 29.31
N GLU A 419 23.14 4.54 29.97
CA GLU A 419 23.40 4.51 31.43
C GLU A 419 24.76 5.15 31.80
N ASN A 420 25.71 5.16 30.86
CA ASN A 420 27.01 5.81 31.07
C ASN A 420 27.02 7.32 30.77
N ILE A 421 25.92 7.91 30.26
CA ILE A 421 25.80 9.35 29.96
C ILE A 421 24.80 10.05 30.89
N ALA A 422 24.05 9.31 31.71
CA ALA A 422 23.16 9.84 32.75
C ALA A 422 23.86 9.98 34.06
#